data_3f5f1ccd19328330091c6fa138764801
#
_entry.id   3f5f1ccd19328330091c6fa138764801
#
_cell.length_a   1.000
_cell.length_b   1.000
_cell.length_c   1.000
_cell.angle_alpha   90.00
_cell.angle_beta   90.00
_cell.angle_gamma   90.00
#
_symmetry.space_group_name_H-M   'P 1'
#
loop_
_entity.id
_entity.type
_entity.pdbx_description
1 polymer ?
#
loop_
_entity_poly.entity_id
_entity_poly.type
_entity_poly.pdbx_seq_one_letter_code
_entity_poly.pdbx_strand_id
1 'polypeptide(L)'
;MTASLKDKGPLTAFAERQKIILKRLIILVFCLLSIVHTPLRAEVPIEKPDLSEPTGIAPAYFGPNALPIIDMLDGETQRTLRVELAGEGYIGYKEKNNTADIFARVCVPLFTRWANLTIWIPAFGWYDQYDGTGKGAGDAYVSTDIQVLHNEWFKTANAKYIPQMTIRAGIKSASGEQFERRRHYDCPGYFFDAAMGQSIPLKHVTLRFAGTAGFLCWQTDNGRQNDAVMYGLQAQVRHEYFSMQATWSGYVGWERHGDAPMSIKARAAGHIKGFEPYVQYQYGIKDYPYHQVRVGLVYNIDILGFAKRQKTANAER
;
A
#
# COMPACT_ATOMS: atom_id res chain seq x y z
N MET A 1 18.58 8.04 53.22
CA MET A 1 17.92 9.05 52.38
C MET A 1 17.22 8.32 51.23
N THR A 2 15.97 7.95 51.42
CA THR A 2 15.12 7.25 50.45
C THR A 2 14.32 8.29 49.68
N ALA A 3 14.69 8.48 48.40
CA ALA A 3 13.96 9.38 47.54
C ALA A 3 12.61 8.76 47.15
N SER A 4 11.54 9.39 47.59
CA SER A 4 10.14 9.11 47.25
C SER A 4 9.94 9.10 45.73
N LEU A 5 9.58 7.96 45.19
CA LEU A 5 8.98 7.84 43.85
C LEU A 5 7.58 8.47 43.91
N LYS A 6 7.48 9.74 43.52
CA LYS A 6 6.20 10.41 43.29
C LYS A 6 5.37 9.63 42.29
N ASP A 7 4.19 9.25 42.74
CA ASP A 7 3.12 8.61 41.96
C ASP A 7 2.81 9.45 40.72
N LYS A 8 3.32 9.00 39.56
CA LYS A 8 3.02 9.60 38.27
C LYS A 8 1.63 9.14 37.89
N GLY A 9 0.70 10.05 37.85
CA GLY A 9 -0.70 9.74 37.52
C GLY A 9 -0.88 8.92 36.24
N PRO A 10 -2.01 8.24 36.05
CA PRO A 10 -2.26 7.26 35.00
C PRO A 10 -1.99 7.79 33.58
N LEU A 11 -2.10 9.09 33.34
CA LEU A 11 -1.80 9.74 32.06
C LEU A 11 -0.29 9.78 31.76
N THR A 12 0.56 9.97 32.75
CA THR A 12 2.02 9.98 32.57
C THR A 12 2.57 8.57 32.37
N ALA A 13 2.03 7.58 33.07
CA ALA A 13 2.38 6.17 32.87
C ALA A 13 1.97 5.67 31.47
N PHE A 14 0.85 6.14 30.95
CA PHE A 14 0.39 5.84 29.59
C PHE A 14 1.31 6.48 28.53
N ALA A 15 1.68 7.75 28.70
CA ALA A 15 2.60 8.44 27.78
C ALA A 15 4.01 7.78 27.75
N GLU A 16 4.51 7.33 28.90
CA GLU A 16 5.78 6.59 28.96
C GLU A 16 5.71 5.22 28.27
N ARG A 17 4.62 4.48 28.44
CA ARG A 17 4.40 3.21 27.71
C ARG A 17 4.34 3.45 26.19
N GLN A 18 3.69 4.51 25.74
CA GLN A 18 3.64 4.85 24.31
C GLN A 18 5.02 5.21 23.75
N LYS A 19 5.85 5.97 24.49
CA LYS A 19 7.22 6.27 24.10
C LYS A 19 8.07 5.00 23.97
N ILE A 20 7.89 4.04 24.88
CA ILE A 20 8.60 2.75 24.83
C ILE A 20 8.16 1.93 23.60
N ILE A 21 6.86 1.86 23.33
CA ILE A 21 6.32 1.16 22.17
C ILE A 21 6.81 1.83 20.88
N LEU A 22 6.78 3.15 20.79
CA LEU A 22 7.27 3.91 19.65
C LEU A 22 8.78 3.71 19.42
N LYS A 23 9.59 3.73 20.47
CA LYS A 23 11.03 3.43 20.37
C LYS A 23 11.28 2.01 19.85
N ARG A 24 10.56 1.01 20.36
CA ARG A 24 10.68 -0.38 19.90
C ARG A 24 10.23 -0.53 18.45
N LEU A 25 9.19 0.19 18.04
CA LEU A 25 8.70 0.19 16.68
C LEU A 25 9.68 0.86 15.72
N ILE A 26 10.29 1.99 16.12
CA ILE A 26 11.36 2.66 15.35
C ILE A 26 12.56 1.73 15.20
N ILE A 27 12.96 1.03 16.26
CA ILE A 27 14.04 0.03 16.19
C ILE A 27 13.66 -1.11 15.26
N LEU A 28 12.42 -1.62 15.32
CA LEU A 28 11.93 -2.68 14.44
C LEU A 28 11.94 -2.23 12.97
N VAL A 29 11.49 -1.02 12.69
CA VAL A 29 11.51 -0.42 11.34
C VAL A 29 12.95 -0.23 10.86
N PHE A 30 13.85 0.24 11.73
CA PHE A 30 15.28 0.35 11.41
C PHE A 30 15.92 -1.03 11.17
N CYS A 31 15.57 -2.04 11.97
CA CYS A 31 16.02 -3.42 11.74
C CYS A 31 15.47 -3.99 10.42
N LEU A 32 14.22 -3.73 10.09
CA LEU A 32 13.63 -4.13 8.81
C LEU A 32 14.29 -3.40 7.64
N LEU A 33 14.58 -2.12 7.77
CA LEU A 33 15.30 -1.35 6.76
C LEU A 33 16.76 -1.79 6.62
N SER A 34 17.42 -2.21 7.71
CA SER A 34 18.80 -2.72 7.65
C SER A 34 18.91 -4.14 7.07
N ILE A 35 17.85 -4.95 7.15
CA ILE A 35 17.77 -6.23 6.44
C ILE A 35 17.66 -6.03 4.91
N VAL A 36 17.11 -4.89 4.47
CA VAL A 36 17.02 -4.50 3.05
C VAL A 36 18.36 -4.01 2.49
N HIS A 37 19.35 -3.73 3.35
CA HIS A 37 20.71 -3.44 2.90
C HIS A 37 21.42 -4.74 2.52
N THR A 38 21.05 -5.27 1.37
CA THR A 38 21.82 -6.32 0.69
C THR A 38 23.17 -5.77 0.22
N PRO A 39 24.19 -6.64 0.10
CA PRO A 39 25.54 -6.22 -0.21
C PRO A 39 25.62 -5.48 -1.54
N LEU A 40 26.49 -4.48 -1.58
CA LEU A 40 26.87 -3.74 -2.76
C LEU A 40 26.98 -4.70 -3.96
N ARG A 41 26.08 -4.55 -4.92
CA ARG A 41 26.23 -5.15 -6.23
C ARG A 41 27.52 -4.61 -6.85
N ALA A 42 28.33 -5.51 -7.41
CA ALA A 42 29.32 -5.10 -8.38
C ALA A 42 28.64 -4.29 -9.48
N GLU A 43 29.15 -3.10 -9.77
CA GLU A 43 28.65 -2.28 -10.88
C GLU A 43 28.71 -3.13 -12.16
N VAL A 44 27.56 -3.55 -12.64
CA VAL A 44 27.45 -4.07 -14.01
C VAL A 44 27.70 -2.87 -14.91
N PRO A 45 28.60 -2.95 -15.89
CA PRO A 45 28.82 -1.87 -16.83
C PRO A 45 27.47 -1.50 -17.47
N ILE A 46 27.04 -0.25 -17.29
CA ILE A 46 25.82 0.25 -17.92
C ILE A 46 26.13 0.35 -19.41
N GLU A 47 25.69 -0.62 -20.19
CA GLU A 47 25.67 -0.48 -21.64
C GLU A 47 24.81 0.75 -21.99
N LYS A 48 25.34 1.59 -22.88
CA LYS A 48 24.55 2.75 -23.33
C LYS A 48 23.27 2.23 -23.97
N PRO A 49 22.09 2.74 -23.57
CA PRO A 49 20.82 2.27 -24.10
C PRO A 49 20.77 2.43 -25.60
N ASP A 50 20.38 1.39 -26.31
CA ASP A 50 20.04 1.49 -27.73
C ASP A 50 18.67 2.18 -27.86
N LEU A 51 18.71 3.46 -28.16
CA LEU A 51 17.51 4.29 -28.31
C LEU A 51 16.74 3.98 -29.62
N SER A 52 17.25 3.11 -30.46
CA SER A 52 16.58 2.70 -31.70
C SER A 52 15.52 1.62 -31.46
N GLU A 53 15.64 0.85 -30.37
CA GLU A 53 14.65 -0.14 -30.00
C GLU A 53 13.43 0.53 -29.33
N PRO A 54 12.22 0.12 -29.70
CA PRO A 54 11.02 0.59 -29.02
C PRO A 54 11.13 0.21 -27.53
N THR A 55 10.99 1.19 -26.66
CA THR A 55 10.93 0.97 -25.20
C THR A 55 9.63 0.29 -24.80
N GLY A 56 9.37 -0.85 -25.33
CA GLY A 56 8.22 -1.61 -24.91
C GLY A 56 8.52 -2.29 -23.58
N ILE A 57 7.83 -1.86 -22.54
CA ILE A 57 7.66 -2.71 -21.40
C ILE A 57 6.72 -3.83 -21.83
N ALA A 58 7.30 -4.81 -22.51
CA ALA A 58 6.52 -5.95 -22.96
C ALA A 58 6.07 -6.77 -21.73
N PRO A 59 4.81 -7.17 -21.63
CA PRO A 59 4.33 -8.05 -20.56
C PRO A 59 5.17 -9.30 -20.36
N ALA A 60 5.76 -9.80 -21.44
CA ALA A 60 6.63 -10.98 -21.42
C ALA A 60 7.98 -10.72 -20.77
N TYR A 61 8.44 -9.48 -20.71
CA TYR A 61 9.73 -9.10 -20.19
C TYR A 61 9.70 -8.91 -18.66
N PHE A 62 8.69 -8.21 -18.17
CA PHE A 62 8.57 -7.90 -16.75
C PHE A 62 7.58 -8.78 -15.98
N GLY A 63 6.78 -9.54 -16.70
CA GLY A 63 5.64 -10.24 -16.12
C GLY A 63 4.49 -9.31 -15.74
N PRO A 64 3.40 -9.86 -15.24
CA PRO A 64 2.12 -9.15 -15.12
C PRO A 64 2.10 -8.02 -14.09
N ASN A 65 3.12 -7.83 -13.28
CA ASN A 65 3.17 -6.80 -12.26
C ASN A 65 4.57 -6.21 -12.02
N ALA A 66 5.41 -6.26 -12.99
CA ALA A 66 6.71 -5.61 -12.90
C ALA A 66 6.57 -4.09 -12.69
N LEU A 67 5.55 -3.51 -13.28
CA LEU A 67 5.14 -2.12 -13.06
C LEU A 67 3.76 -2.10 -12.40
N PRO A 68 3.69 -2.26 -11.08
CA PRO A 68 2.43 -2.42 -10.38
C PRO A 68 1.58 -1.15 -10.43
N ILE A 69 0.27 -1.35 -10.53
CA ILE A 69 -0.70 -0.29 -10.26
C ILE A 69 -0.72 -0.07 -8.75
N ILE A 70 -0.39 1.15 -8.30
CA ILE A 70 -0.37 1.51 -6.89
C ILE A 70 -1.78 1.37 -6.28
N ASP A 71 -1.87 0.75 -5.10
CA ASP A 71 -3.15 0.63 -4.40
C ASP A 71 -3.73 2.01 -4.09
N MET A 72 -5.03 2.19 -4.39
CA MET A 72 -5.73 3.45 -4.16
C MET A 72 -5.83 3.78 -2.67
N LEU A 73 -5.72 5.06 -2.37
CA LEU A 73 -6.26 5.64 -1.14
C LEU A 73 -7.78 5.87 -1.27
N ASP A 74 -8.46 5.91 -0.14
CA ASP A 74 -9.91 6.16 -0.09
C ASP A 74 -10.28 7.54 0.47
N GLY A 75 -9.28 8.41 0.69
CA GLY A 75 -9.47 9.74 1.26
C GLY A 75 -9.41 9.79 2.79
N GLU A 76 -9.17 8.67 3.48
CA GLU A 76 -8.96 8.60 4.93
C GLU A 76 -7.59 8.03 5.28
N THR A 77 -6.91 8.65 6.24
CA THR A 77 -5.69 8.10 6.82
C THR A 77 -6.01 6.98 7.82
N GLN A 78 -5.13 5.99 7.92
CA GLN A 78 -5.22 4.94 8.92
C GLN A 78 -5.01 5.51 10.32
N ARG A 79 -5.89 5.17 11.26
CA ARG A 79 -5.83 5.67 12.66
C ARG A 79 -5.22 4.65 13.63
N THR A 80 -4.98 3.45 13.16
CA THR A 80 -4.41 2.34 13.92
C THR A 80 -3.10 1.89 13.29
N LEU A 81 -2.20 1.35 14.08
CA LEU A 81 -1.10 0.56 13.55
C LEU A 81 -1.72 -0.67 12.86
N ARG A 82 -1.39 -0.85 11.59
CA ARG A 82 -1.89 -1.93 10.76
C ARG A 82 -0.71 -2.78 10.29
N VAL A 83 -0.74 -4.05 10.61
CA VAL A 83 0.24 -5.04 10.16
C VAL A 83 -0.48 -6.04 9.26
N GLU A 84 -0.01 -6.21 8.05
CA GLU A 84 -0.60 -7.09 7.04
C GLU A 84 0.42 -8.10 6.56
N LEU A 85 0.00 -9.36 6.50
CA LEU A 85 0.72 -10.45 5.87
C LEU A 85 -0.21 -11.16 4.90
N ALA A 86 0.25 -11.39 3.68
CA ALA A 86 -0.55 -12.03 2.65
C ALA A 86 0.29 -12.94 1.75
N GLY A 87 -0.33 -13.98 1.24
CA GLY A 87 0.13 -14.73 0.08
C GLY A 87 -0.64 -14.29 -1.15
N GLU A 88 0.05 -14.10 -2.26
CA GLU A 88 -0.58 -13.77 -3.52
C GLU A 88 -0.02 -14.59 -4.67
N GLY A 89 -0.91 -14.96 -5.58
CA GLY A 89 -0.57 -15.68 -6.80
C GLY A 89 -1.07 -14.93 -8.02
N TYR A 90 -0.26 -14.95 -9.07
CA TYR A 90 -0.57 -14.36 -10.37
C TYR A 90 -0.51 -15.41 -11.45
N ILE A 91 -1.53 -15.42 -12.29
CA ILE A 91 -1.60 -16.22 -13.48
C ILE A 91 -1.64 -15.25 -14.66
N GLY A 92 -0.59 -15.26 -15.46
CA GLY A 92 -0.50 -14.41 -16.65
C GLY A 92 -1.37 -14.91 -17.79
N TYR A 93 -1.61 -14.03 -18.75
CA TYR A 93 -2.41 -14.33 -19.93
C TYR A 93 -1.74 -15.31 -20.90
N LYS A 94 -0.40 -15.31 -20.93
CA LYS A 94 0.41 -16.23 -21.77
C LYS A 94 0.92 -17.38 -20.93
N GLU A 95 1.15 -18.51 -21.59
CA GLU A 95 1.76 -19.67 -20.96
C GLU A 95 3.04 -19.33 -20.21
N LYS A 96 3.23 -19.94 -19.05
CA LYS A 96 4.39 -19.77 -18.18
C LYS A 96 4.68 -18.31 -17.77
N ASN A 97 3.66 -17.59 -17.36
CA ASN A 97 3.84 -16.27 -16.76
C ASN A 97 3.14 -16.22 -15.40
N ASN A 98 3.58 -17.10 -14.49
CA ASN A 98 3.02 -17.25 -13.17
C ASN A 98 4.00 -16.74 -12.13
N THR A 99 3.49 -16.10 -11.09
CA THR A 99 4.27 -15.71 -9.92
C THR A 99 3.48 -15.95 -8.65
N ALA A 100 4.17 -16.20 -7.56
CA ALA A 100 3.59 -16.26 -6.23
C ALA A 100 4.49 -15.50 -5.26
N ASP A 101 3.90 -14.68 -4.40
CA ASP A 101 4.64 -13.87 -3.45
C ASP A 101 4.07 -14.01 -2.03
N ILE A 102 4.95 -13.84 -1.05
CA ILE A 102 4.60 -13.50 0.32
C ILE A 102 4.82 -12.01 0.48
N PHE A 103 3.76 -11.30 0.79
CA PHE A 103 3.71 -9.85 0.89
C PHE A 103 3.55 -9.42 2.34
N ALA A 104 4.32 -8.45 2.78
CA ALA A 104 4.22 -7.84 4.10
C ALA A 104 4.03 -6.33 3.98
N ARG A 105 3.12 -5.75 4.81
CA ARG A 105 2.87 -4.31 4.88
C ARG A 105 2.70 -3.88 6.32
N VAL A 106 3.29 -2.74 6.66
CA VAL A 106 3.08 -2.07 7.95
C VAL A 106 2.68 -0.62 7.70
N CYS A 107 1.56 -0.20 8.26
CA CYS A 107 1.12 1.20 8.24
C CYS A 107 1.09 1.73 9.68
N VAL A 108 1.85 2.77 9.93
CA VAL A 108 2.04 3.36 11.25
C VAL A 108 1.43 4.76 11.27
N PRO A 109 0.44 5.06 12.11
CA PRO A 109 0.02 6.44 12.33
C PRO A 109 1.16 7.21 13.00
N LEU A 110 1.60 8.30 12.37
CA LEU A 110 2.66 9.18 12.86
C LEU A 110 2.04 10.13 13.89
N PHE A 111 2.71 10.46 14.96
CA PHE A 111 2.38 11.44 16.00
C PHE A 111 0.91 11.90 16.12
N THR A 112 0.12 11.77 15.08
CA THR A 112 -1.26 12.19 14.92
C THR A 112 -2.02 11.17 14.06
N ARG A 113 -3.35 11.12 14.21
CA ARG A 113 -4.24 10.32 13.36
C ARG A 113 -4.41 10.86 11.92
N TRP A 114 -3.73 11.94 11.60
CA TRP A 114 -3.85 12.64 10.33
C TRP A 114 -2.66 12.42 9.39
N ALA A 115 -1.70 11.61 9.80
CA ALA A 115 -0.57 11.22 8.95
C ALA A 115 -0.12 9.79 9.24
N ASN A 116 0.28 9.07 8.20
CA ASN A 116 0.78 7.70 8.27
C ASN A 116 2.14 7.58 7.61
N LEU A 117 2.89 6.58 8.05
CA LEU A 117 4.00 6.00 7.29
C LEU A 117 3.62 4.56 6.93
N THR A 118 3.69 4.23 5.66
CA THR A 118 3.42 2.87 5.16
C THR A 118 4.68 2.32 4.51
N ILE A 119 5.03 1.11 4.89
CA ILE A 119 6.13 0.34 4.28
C ILE A 119 5.56 -0.99 3.84
N TRP A 120 5.85 -1.42 2.61
CA TRP A 120 5.50 -2.76 2.17
C TRP A 120 6.56 -3.35 1.26
N ILE A 121 6.61 -4.66 1.24
CA ILE A 121 7.57 -5.44 0.48
C ILE A 121 6.98 -6.80 0.09
N PRO A 122 7.17 -7.27 -1.13
CA PRO A 122 7.10 -8.69 -1.47
C PRO A 122 8.34 -9.37 -0.88
N ALA A 123 8.21 -9.88 0.35
CA ALA A 123 9.35 -10.37 1.13
C ALA A 123 10.00 -11.61 0.52
N PHE A 124 9.20 -12.42 -0.15
CA PHE A 124 9.67 -13.61 -0.87
C PHE A 124 8.73 -13.87 -2.05
N GLY A 125 9.30 -14.07 -3.22
CA GLY A 125 8.57 -14.41 -4.42
C GLY A 125 9.18 -15.61 -5.15
N TRP A 126 8.33 -16.33 -5.86
CA TRP A 126 8.67 -17.37 -6.82
C TRP A 126 8.03 -17.01 -8.15
N TYR A 127 8.74 -17.30 -9.24
CA TYR A 127 8.21 -17.09 -10.58
C TYR A 127 8.50 -18.30 -11.48
N ASP A 128 7.56 -18.56 -12.39
CA ASP A 128 7.67 -19.50 -13.48
C ASP A 128 7.25 -18.76 -14.75
N GLN A 129 8.24 -18.28 -15.49
CA GLN A 129 8.04 -17.47 -16.67
C GLN A 129 8.59 -18.19 -17.91
N TYR A 130 8.23 -17.68 -19.05
CA TYR A 130 8.60 -18.22 -20.36
C TYR A 130 10.10 -18.54 -20.47
N ASP A 131 10.97 -17.73 -19.95
CA ASP A 131 12.42 -17.80 -20.06
C ASP A 131 13.11 -18.41 -18.83
N GLY A 132 12.36 -18.86 -17.83
CA GLY A 132 12.90 -19.58 -16.69
C GLY A 132 12.11 -19.44 -15.40
N THR A 133 12.61 -20.10 -14.39
CA THR A 133 12.06 -20.09 -13.01
C THR A 133 13.05 -19.47 -12.06
N GLY A 134 12.58 -18.92 -10.96
CA GLY A 134 13.44 -18.40 -9.90
C GLY A 134 12.68 -17.93 -8.67
N LYS A 135 13.45 -17.41 -7.71
CA LYS A 135 12.93 -16.94 -6.44
C LYS A 135 13.74 -15.76 -5.92
N GLY A 136 13.15 -14.97 -4.99
CA GLY A 136 13.86 -13.90 -4.26
C GLY A 136 12.90 -12.82 -3.76
N ALA A 137 13.41 -11.75 -3.14
CA ALA A 137 12.65 -10.62 -2.64
C ALA A 137 12.30 -9.62 -3.75
N GLY A 138 11.18 -8.92 -3.63
CA GLY A 138 10.82 -7.80 -4.50
C GLY A 138 11.32 -6.46 -3.96
N ASP A 139 10.97 -5.39 -4.66
CA ASP A 139 11.34 -4.04 -4.25
C ASP A 139 10.54 -3.57 -3.04
N ALA A 140 11.19 -2.84 -2.16
CA ALA A 140 10.51 -2.20 -1.03
C ALA A 140 9.87 -0.86 -1.44
N TYR A 141 8.72 -0.59 -0.86
CA TYR A 141 7.98 0.65 -1.02
C TYR A 141 7.84 1.37 0.31
N VAL A 142 7.98 2.68 0.28
CA VAL A 142 7.75 3.54 1.44
C VAL A 142 6.87 4.70 1.01
N SER A 143 5.80 4.96 1.75
CA SER A 143 4.95 6.13 1.49
C SER A 143 4.50 6.81 2.78
N THR A 144 4.16 8.09 2.67
CA THR A 144 3.49 8.84 3.73
C THR A 144 2.18 9.40 3.19
N ASP A 145 1.11 9.21 3.99
CA ASP A 145 -0.22 9.69 3.69
C ASP A 145 -0.58 10.80 4.69
N ILE A 146 -1.12 11.92 4.21
CA ILE A 146 -1.49 13.07 5.03
C ILE A 146 -2.96 13.42 4.75
N GLN A 147 -3.77 13.51 5.81
CA GLN A 147 -5.13 14.00 5.73
C GLN A 147 -5.11 15.53 5.53
N VAL A 148 -5.68 16.00 4.44
CA VAL A 148 -5.74 17.44 4.13
C VAL A 148 -7.15 18.02 4.30
N LEU A 149 -8.18 17.15 4.30
CA LEU A 149 -9.56 17.52 4.60
C LEU A 149 -10.25 16.36 5.29
N HIS A 150 -10.93 16.64 6.42
CA HIS A 150 -11.72 15.64 7.13
C HIS A 150 -12.98 16.26 7.75
N ASN A 151 -14.09 15.57 7.66
CA ASN A 151 -15.38 16.05 8.14
C ASN A 151 -15.43 16.29 9.66
N GLU A 152 -14.65 15.54 10.46
CA GLU A 152 -14.55 15.74 11.92
C GLU A 152 -13.96 17.10 12.33
N TRP A 153 -13.31 17.82 11.43
CA TRP A 153 -12.75 19.16 11.72
C TRP A 153 -13.83 20.23 11.80
N PHE A 154 -15.03 19.94 11.31
CA PHE A 154 -16.15 20.88 11.21
C PHE A 154 -17.23 20.53 12.24
N LYS A 155 -17.60 21.51 13.07
CA LYS A 155 -18.65 21.36 14.09
C LYS A 155 -20.02 21.83 13.60
N THR A 156 -20.39 21.45 12.37
CA THR A 156 -21.66 21.85 11.76
C THR A 156 -22.53 20.64 11.48
N ALA A 157 -23.86 20.83 11.45
CA ALA A 157 -24.81 19.76 11.11
C ALA A 157 -24.54 19.16 9.71
N ASN A 158 -23.96 19.94 8.81
CA ASN A 158 -23.64 19.55 7.45
C ASN A 158 -22.23 18.90 7.33
N ALA A 159 -21.47 18.77 8.41
CA ALA A 159 -20.13 18.18 8.37
C ALA A 159 -20.09 16.77 7.74
N LYS A 160 -21.17 15.99 7.92
CA LYS A 160 -21.31 14.66 7.33
C LYS A 160 -21.27 14.62 5.79
N TYR A 161 -21.51 15.75 5.14
CA TYR A 161 -21.46 15.88 3.67
C TYR A 161 -20.11 16.39 3.17
N ILE A 162 -19.20 16.75 4.08
CA ILE A 162 -17.84 17.18 3.71
C ILE A 162 -17.04 15.93 3.38
N PRO A 163 -16.47 15.83 2.16
CA PRO A 163 -15.63 14.69 1.80
C PRO A 163 -14.34 14.68 2.62
N GLN A 164 -13.72 13.52 2.74
CA GLN A 164 -12.37 13.38 3.26
C GLN A 164 -11.40 13.40 2.09
N MET A 165 -10.24 14.04 2.28
CA MET A 165 -9.19 14.11 1.27
C MET A 165 -7.83 13.80 1.90
N THR A 166 -7.09 12.92 1.26
CA THR A 166 -5.69 12.60 1.59
C THR A 166 -4.78 12.89 0.41
N ILE A 167 -3.55 13.24 0.71
CA ILE A 167 -2.44 13.25 -0.25
C ILE A 167 -1.42 12.21 0.17
N ARG A 168 -0.76 11.61 -0.79
CA ARG A 168 0.31 10.64 -0.57
C ARG A 168 1.52 10.97 -1.42
N ALA A 169 2.70 10.77 -0.83
CA ALA A 169 3.97 10.69 -1.55
C ALA A 169 4.66 9.37 -1.21
N GLY A 170 5.24 8.72 -2.17
CA GLY A 170 5.90 7.44 -1.97
C GLY A 170 7.05 7.21 -2.94
N ILE A 171 7.90 6.30 -2.52
CA ILE A 171 9.05 5.82 -3.31
C ILE A 171 9.02 4.30 -3.39
N LYS A 172 9.54 3.77 -4.46
CA LYS A 172 9.86 2.38 -4.68
C LYS A 172 11.38 2.27 -4.80
N SER A 173 11.99 1.42 -4.01
CA SER A 173 13.43 1.16 -4.10
C SER A 173 13.75 0.21 -5.27
N ALA A 174 15.01 0.15 -5.67
CA ALA A 174 15.56 -0.87 -6.54
C ALA A 174 16.26 -1.93 -5.67
N SER A 175 15.52 -2.61 -4.82
CA SER A 175 16.04 -3.58 -3.86
C SER A 175 15.67 -5.03 -4.17
N GLY A 176 14.89 -5.26 -5.23
CA GLY A 176 14.51 -6.59 -5.70
C GLY A 176 15.70 -7.36 -6.26
N GLU A 177 15.61 -8.67 -6.20
CA GLU A 177 16.62 -9.57 -6.79
C GLU A 177 16.15 -10.09 -8.14
N GLN A 178 17.10 -10.42 -9.04
CA GLN A 178 16.84 -11.04 -10.35
C GLN A 178 15.77 -10.29 -11.18
N PHE A 179 16.00 -9.02 -11.36
CA PHE A 179 15.08 -8.06 -11.94
C PHE A 179 14.53 -8.42 -13.32
N GLU A 180 15.28 -9.08 -14.18
CA GLU A 180 14.90 -9.39 -15.55
C GLU A 180 13.72 -10.35 -15.68
N ARG A 181 13.42 -11.12 -14.63
CA ARG A 181 12.43 -12.20 -14.68
C ARG A 181 11.37 -12.12 -13.61
N ARG A 182 11.28 -10.97 -12.94
CA ARG A 182 10.43 -10.86 -11.78
C ARG A 182 9.36 -9.83 -11.94
N ARG A 183 8.27 -10.15 -11.27
CA ARG A 183 7.12 -9.32 -11.11
C ARG A 183 7.40 -7.97 -10.43
N HIS A 184 8.26 -7.95 -9.41
CA HIS A 184 8.69 -6.75 -8.71
C HIS A 184 10.09 -6.37 -9.15
N TYR A 185 10.18 -5.88 -10.36
CA TYR A 185 11.40 -5.52 -11.05
C TYR A 185 12.26 -4.53 -10.27
N ASP A 186 13.58 -4.73 -10.26
CA ASP A 186 14.59 -3.87 -9.65
C ASP A 186 14.64 -2.49 -10.32
N CYS A 187 13.60 -1.73 -10.12
CA CYS A 187 13.28 -0.50 -10.81
C CYS A 187 12.89 0.55 -9.77
N PRO A 188 13.75 1.55 -9.50
CA PRO A 188 13.38 2.61 -8.59
C PRO A 188 12.26 3.45 -9.16
N GLY A 189 11.52 4.11 -8.28
CA GLY A 189 10.42 4.94 -8.71
C GLY A 189 9.88 5.81 -7.59
N TYR A 190 9.00 6.71 -7.96
CA TYR A 190 8.25 7.56 -7.03
C TYR A 190 6.83 7.79 -7.53
N PHE A 191 5.97 8.12 -6.61
CA PHE A 191 4.58 8.42 -6.91
C PHE A 191 4.00 9.43 -5.93
N PHE A 192 3.05 10.22 -6.41
CA PHE A 192 2.19 11.06 -5.57
C PHE A 192 0.79 11.08 -6.11
N ASP A 193 -0.14 11.03 -5.18
CA ASP A 193 -1.56 11.06 -5.51
C ASP A 193 -2.38 11.78 -4.44
N ALA A 194 -3.53 12.24 -4.86
CA ALA A 194 -4.57 12.75 -4.00
C ALA A 194 -5.81 11.87 -4.15
N ALA A 195 -6.42 11.54 -3.04
CA ALA A 195 -7.68 10.80 -3.02
C ALA A 195 -8.74 11.60 -2.27
N MET A 196 -9.95 11.56 -2.81
CA MET A 196 -11.14 12.14 -2.18
C MET A 196 -12.19 11.06 -2.00
N GLY A 197 -12.77 10.96 -0.80
CA GLY A 197 -13.80 9.98 -0.49
C GLY A 197 -14.94 10.54 0.32
N GLN A 198 -16.12 9.95 0.16
CA GLN A 198 -17.35 10.30 0.87
C GLN A 198 -17.99 9.05 1.43
N SER A 199 -18.34 9.10 2.70
CA SER A 199 -19.08 8.03 3.39
C SER A 199 -20.55 8.41 3.53
N ILE A 200 -21.44 7.47 3.25
CA ILE A 200 -22.90 7.57 3.37
C ILE A 200 -23.34 6.54 4.41
N PRO A 201 -23.59 6.94 5.67
CA PRO A 201 -24.06 6.01 6.69
C PRO A 201 -25.52 5.61 6.41
N LEU A 202 -25.76 4.31 6.41
CA LEU A 202 -27.09 3.68 6.36
C LEU A 202 -27.32 2.96 7.69
N LYS A 203 -28.53 2.40 7.89
CA LYS A 203 -28.94 1.80 9.17
C LYS A 203 -27.98 0.72 9.70
N HIS A 204 -27.44 -0.12 8.84
CA HIS A 204 -26.59 -1.26 9.23
C HIS A 204 -25.23 -1.28 8.53
N VAL A 205 -25.06 -0.47 7.50
CA VAL A 205 -23.83 -0.42 6.70
C VAL A 205 -23.46 1.02 6.39
N THR A 206 -22.20 1.24 6.09
CA THR A 206 -21.71 2.49 5.52
C THR A 206 -21.26 2.21 4.09
N LEU A 207 -21.80 2.96 3.15
CA LEU A 207 -21.29 3.00 1.78
C LEU A 207 -20.17 4.05 1.71
N ARG A 208 -19.10 3.74 1.03
CA ARG A 208 -18.03 4.69 0.78
C ARG A 208 -17.68 4.69 -0.70
N PHE A 209 -17.58 5.86 -1.28
CA PHE A 209 -17.09 6.08 -2.63
C PHE A 209 -15.85 6.94 -2.57
N ALA A 210 -14.85 6.61 -3.37
CA ALA A 210 -13.62 7.37 -3.46
C ALA A 210 -13.09 7.42 -4.88
N GLY A 211 -12.38 8.50 -5.18
CA GLY A 211 -11.62 8.68 -6.41
C GLY A 211 -10.19 9.10 -6.08
N THR A 212 -9.23 8.68 -6.90
CA THR A 212 -7.84 9.08 -6.80
C THR A 212 -7.32 9.53 -8.15
N ALA A 213 -6.43 10.51 -8.12
CA ALA A 213 -5.63 10.91 -9.27
C ALA A 213 -4.23 11.30 -8.81
N GLY A 214 -3.24 11.05 -9.64
CA GLY A 214 -1.87 11.31 -9.29
C GLY A 214 -0.92 11.07 -10.44
N PHE A 215 0.35 10.96 -10.08
CA PHE A 215 1.46 10.78 -10.98
C PHE A 215 2.38 9.71 -10.41
N LEU A 216 2.96 8.89 -11.28
CA LEU A 216 4.03 7.99 -10.95
C LEU A 216 5.15 8.07 -11.98
N CYS A 217 6.33 7.73 -11.53
CA CYS A 217 7.50 7.57 -12.38
C CYS A 217 8.17 6.26 -12.04
N TRP A 218 8.33 5.40 -13.02
CA TRP A 218 9.13 4.21 -12.92
C TRP A 218 10.40 4.40 -13.75
N GLN A 219 11.56 4.24 -13.13
CA GLN A 219 12.83 4.22 -13.84
C GLN A 219 13.03 2.81 -14.37
N THR A 220 12.61 2.59 -15.59
CA THR A 220 12.66 1.30 -16.25
C THR A 220 14.07 1.02 -16.80
N ASP A 221 14.23 -0.14 -17.39
CA ASP A 221 15.49 -0.62 -17.95
C ASP A 221 16.13 0.37 -18.95
N ASN A 222 17.42 0.22 -19.19
CA ASN A 222 18.22 1.03 -20.12
C ASN A 222 18.23 2.56 -19.79
N GLY A 223 18.06 2.93 -18.51
CA GLY A 223 18.07 4.32 -18.10
C GLY A 223 16.86 5.13 -18.59
N ARG A 224 15.78 4.47 -18.98
CA ARG A 224 14.53 5.08 -19.41
C ARG A 224 13.62 5.35 -18.23
N GLN A 225 12.75 6.32 -18.39
CA GLN A 225 11.81 6.75 -17.38
C GLN A 225 10.39 6.65 -17.95
N ASN A 226 9.54 5.88 -17.30
CA ASN A 226 8.12 5.84 -17.61
C ASN A 226 7.35 6.72 -16.64
N ASP A 227 7.06 7.94 -17.05
CA ASP A 227 6.19 8.87 -16.36
C ASP A 227 4.73 8.56 -16.71
N ALA A 228 3.86 8.55 -15.73
CA ALA A 228 2.47 8.20 -15.96
C ALA A 228 1.50 8.97 -15.07
N VAL A 229 0.34 9.29 -15.61
CA VAL A 229 -0.80 9.76 -14.83
C VAL A 229 -1.55 8.56 -14.28
N MET A 230 -1.68 8.47 -12.97
CA MET A 230 -2.44 7.43 -12.29
C MET A 230 -3.84 7.89 -11.90
N TYR A 231 -4.78 6.94 -11.85
CA TYR A 231 -6.18 7.22 -11.56
C TYR A 231 -6.87 5.99 -10.96
N GLY A 232 -8.00 6.24 -10.30
CA GLY A 232 -8.86 5.15 -9.85
C GLY A 232 -10.16 5.60 -9.24
N LEU A 233 -11.11 4.66 -9.19
CA LEU A 233 -12.39 4.77 -8.53
C LEU A 233 -12.61 3.57 -7.63
N GLN A 234 -13.22 3.79 -6.49
CA GLN A 234 -13.50 2.77 -5.48
C GLN A 234 -14.90 2.91 -4.94
N ALA A 235 -15.58 1.79 -4.75
CA ALA A 235 -16.80 1.65 -3.99
C ALA A 235 -16.59 0.61 -2.89
N GLN A 236 -17.05 0.92 -1.68
CA GLN A 236 -16.92 0.04 -0.52
C GLN A 236 -18.20 0.00 0.29
N VAL A 237 -18.54 -1.19 0.76
CA VAL A 237 -19.55 -1.43 1.79
C VAL A 237 -18.84 -1.83 3.07
N ARG A 238 -19.11 -1.13 4.16
CA ARG A 238 -18.55 -1.43 5.49
C ARG A 238 -19.70 -1.82 6.44
N HIS A 239 -19.58 -2.99 7.04
CA HIS A 239 -20.44 -3.48 8.11
C HIS A 239 -19.58 -3.74 9.35
N GLU A 240 -20.18 -3.89 10.51
CA GLU A 240 -19.47 -4.19 11.77
C GLU A 240 -18.59 -5.46 11.65
N TYR A 241 -19.08 -6.49 10.97
CA TYR A 241 -18.43 -7.80 10.88
C TYR A 241 -17.71 -8.06 9.57
N PHE A 242 -17.95 -7.27 8.55
CA PHE A 242 -17.32 -7.47 7.24
C PHE A 242 -17.23 -6.18 6.43
N SER A 243 -16.38 -6.20 5.43
CA SER A 243 -16.35 -5.18 4.39
C SER A 243 -16.17 -5.79 3.01
N MET A 244 -16.74 -5.14 2.00
CA MET A 244 -16.55 -5.48 0.60
C MET A 244 -16.12 -4.23 -0.16
N GLN A 245 -15.18 -4.38 -1.08
CA GLN A 245 -14.63 -3.27 -1.86
C GLN A 245 -14.47 -3.69 -3.30
N ALA A 246 -14.85 -2.81 -4.21
CA ALA A 246 -14.54 -2.89 -5.62
C ALA A 246 -13.70 -1.66 -6.01
N THR A 247 -12.65 -1.88 -6.80
CA THR A 247 -11.75 -0.81 -7.26
C THR A 247 -11.48 -0.99 -8.74
N TRP A 248 -11.55 0.09 -9.48
CA TRP A 248 -11.07 0.22 -10.83
C TRP A 248 -9.94 1.22 -10.85
N SER A 249 -8.75 0.83 -11.30
CA SER A 249 -7.56 1.68 -11.26
C SER A 249 -6.59 1.34 -12.37
N GLY A 250 -5.73 2.29 -12.68
CA GLY A 250 -4.72 2.17 -13.70
C GLY A 250 -3.81 3.40 -13.74
N TYR A 251 -2.95 3.41 -14.73
CA TYR A 251 -2.18 4.59 -15.11
C TYR A 251 -1.99 4.64 -16.63
N VAL A 252 -1.58 5.79 -17.12
CA VAL A 252 -1.27 6.00 -18.56
C VAL A 252 0.10 6.66 -18.63
N GLY A 253 1.06 5.92 -19.16
CA GLY A 253 2.41 6.39 -19.40
C GLY A 253 2.56 7.15 -20.71
N TRP A 254 3.75 7.68 -20.97
CA TRP A 254 4.06 8.49 -22.13
C TRP A 254 4.71 7.71 -23.27
N GLU A 255 5.24 6.54 -22.98
CA GLU A 255 5.99 5.75 -23.95
C GLU A 255 5.10 5.13 -25.03
N ARG A 256 3.80 5.04 -24.77
CA ARG A 256 2.76 4.53 -25.70
C ARG A 256 2.98 3.09 -26.14
N HIS A 257 3.58 2.27 -25.27
CA HIS A 257 4.00 0.92 -25.64
C HIS A 257 3.76 -0.08 -24.49
N GLY A 258 2.49 -0.43 -24.25
CA GLY A 258 2.09 -1.33 -23.18
C GLY A 258 2.21 -0.71 -21.76
N ASP A 259 2.24 0.61 -21.66
CA ASP A 259 2.46 1.37 -20.44
C ASP A 259 1.18 2.06 -19.93
N ALA A 260 0.02 1.52 -20.28
CA ALA A 260 -1.28 1.99 -19.79
C ALA A 260 -2.11 0.86 -19.15
N PRO A 261 -1.56 0.15 -18.13
CA PRO A 261 -2.25 -0.95 -17.49
C PRO A 261 -3.49 -0.46 -16.72
N MET A 262 -4.53 -1.29 -16.77
CA MET A 262 -5.80 -1.05 -16.09
C MET A 262 -6.27 -2.34 -15.45
N SER A 263 -6.82 -2.25 -14.24
CA SER A 263 -7.34 -3.41 -13.51
C SER A 263 -8.65 -3.15 -12.80
N ILE A 264 -9.40 -4.22 -12.60
CA ILE A 264 -10.51 -4.29 -11.63
C ILE A 264 -10.09 -5.18 -10.49
N LYS A 265 -10.38 -4.73 -9.26
CA LYS A 265 -10.06 -5.43 -8.03
C LYS A 265 -11.31 -5.55 -7.16
N ALA A 266 -11.56 -6.74 -6.62
CA ALA A 266 -12.60 -6.99 -5.63
C ALA A 266 -11.94 -7.56 -4.37
N ARG A 267 -12.31 -7.04 -3.20
CA ARG A 267 -11.82 -7.50 -1.89
C ARG A 267 -13.01 -7.74 -0.96
N ALA A 268 -12.97 -8.84 -0.21
CA ALA A 268 -13.87 -9.12 0.90
C ALA A 268 -13.05 -9.39 2.15
N ALA A 269 -13.42 -8.79 3.27
CA ALA A 269 -12.73 -8.94 4.55
C ALA A 269 -13.73 -9.13 5.69
N GLY A 270 -13.35 -9.97 6.67
CA GLY A 270 -14.04 -10.12 7.94
C GLY A 270 -13.40 -9.25 9.02
N HIS A 271 -14.17 -8.87 10.06
CA HIS A 271 -13.67 -8.09 11.20
C HIS A 271 -13.86 -8.86 12.50
N ILE A 272 -12.77 -9.34 13.12
CA ILE A 272 -12.79 -10.19 14.31
C ILE A 272 -11.78 -9.66 15.33
N LYS A 273 -12.21 -8.88 16.30
CA LYS A 273 -11.38 -8.42 17.45
C LYS A 273 -10.01 -7.85 17.05
N GLY A 274 -9.98 -6.98 16.03
CA GLY A 274 -8.74 -6.37 15.52
C GLY A 274 -8.07 -7.14 14.38
N PHE A 275 -8.45 -8.39 14.15
CA PHE A 275 -8.05 -9.16 12.99
C PHE A 275 -8.99 -8.91 11.81
N GLU A 276 -8.41 -8.82 10.63
CA GLU A 276 -9.12 -8.64 9.37
C GLU A 276 -8.60 -9.68 8.35
N PRO A 277 -9.08 -10.95 8.40
CA PRO A 277 -8.83 -11.89 7.33
C PRO A 277 -9.52 -11.41 6.05
N TYR A 278 -8.85 -11.57 4.90
CA TYR A 278 -9.42 -11.14 3.64
C TYR A 278 -9.02 -12.03 2.46
N VAL A 279 -9.85 -11.96 1.44
CA VAL A 279 -9.55 -12.45 0.09
C VAL A 279 -9.72 -11.31 -0.89
N GLN A 280 -8.85 -11.26 -1.88
CA GLN A 280 -8.86 -10.27 -2.95
C GLN A 280 -8.64 -10.97 -4.27
N TYR A 281 -9.42 -10.57 -5.25
CA TYR A 281 -9.22 -10.94 -6.65
C TYR A 281 -8.98 -9.69 -7.47
N GLN A 282 -8.05 -9.75 -8.41
CA GLN A 282 -7.76 -8.67 -9.35
C GLN A 282 -7.64 -9.25 -10.76
N TYR A 283 -8.17 -8.53 -11.72
CA TYR A 283 -8.08 -8.83 -13.14
C TYR A 283 -7.50 -7.64 -13.90
N GLY A 284 -6.44 -7.89 -14.67
CA GLY A 284 -5.87 -6.92 -15.60
C GLY A 284 -6.70 -6.84 -16.85
N ILE A 285 -7.26 -5.66 -17.15
CA ILE A 285 -8.16 -5.44 -18.29
C ILE A 285 -7.38 -5.03 -19.53
N LYS A 286 -6.36 -4.21 -19.36
CA LYS A 286 -5.61 -3.58 -20.44
C LYS A 286 -4.12 -3.69 -20.18
N ASP A 287 -3.36 -3.85 -21.25
CA ASP A 287 -1.91 -3.95 -21.41
C ASP A 287 -1.27 -5.15 -20.70
N TYR A 288 -1.67 -5.46 -19.48
CA TYR A 288 -1.22 -6.62 -18.71
C TYR A 288 -2.42 -7.47 -18.26
N PRO A 289 -3.01 -8.29 -19.17
CA PRO A 289 -4.09 -9.19 -18.78
C PRO A 289 -3.52 -10.31 -17.89
N TYR A 290 -4.04 -10.39 -16.66
CA TYR A 290 -3.65 -11.40 -15.68
C TYR A 290 -4.74 -11.58 -14.63
N HIS A 291 -4.68 -12.71 -13.95
CA HIS A 291 -5.50 -12.98 -12.77
C HIS A 291 -4.61 -12.97 -11.54
N GLN A 292 -5.03 -12.26 -10.50
CA GLN A 292 -4.36 -12.27 -9.20
C GLN A 292 -5.35 -12.70 -8.13
N VAL A 293 -4.93 -13.60 -7.27
CA VAL A 293 -5.62 -13.92 -6.02
C VAL A 293 -4.68 -13.60 -4.87
N ARG A 294 -5.17 -12.85 -3.89
CA ARG A 294 -4.45 -12.56 -2.63
C ARG A 294 -5.30 -13.01 -1.46
N VAL A 295 -4.70 -13.74 -0.54
CA VAL A 295 -5.30 -14.13 0.73
C VAL A 295 -4.40 -13.61 1.84
N GLY A 296 -4.97 -12.88 2.79
CA GLY A 296 -4.17 -12.24 3.82
C GLY A 296 -4.90 -12.03 5.13
N LEU A 297 -4.11 -11.63 6.09
CA LEU A 297 -4.54 -11.28 7.43
C LEU A 297 -3.98 -9.91 7.79
N VAL A 298 -4.85 -9.03 8.25
CA VAL A 298 -4.45 -7.74 8.82
C VAL A 298 -4.71 -7.76 10.32
N TYR A 299 -3.78 -7.22 11.09
CA TYR A 299 -3.96 -6.97 12.51
C TYR A 299 -3.89 -5.46 12.78
N ASN A 300 -4.95 -4.94 13.38
CA ASN A 300 -5.12 -3.53 13.70
C ASN A 300 -4.91 -3.31 15.20
N ILE A 301 -3.99 -2.41 15.58
CA ILE A 301 -3.63 -2.09 16.95
C ILE A 301 -3.87 -0.60 17.20
N ASP A 302 -4.74 -0.27 18.14
CA ASP A 302 -4.99 1.13 18.54
C ASP A 302 -3.86 1.64 19.46
N ILE A 303 -2.73 2.00 18.88
CA ILE A 303 -1.55 2.50 19.62
C ILE A 303 -1.73 3.92 20.15
N LEU A 304 -2.66 4.70 19.59
CA LEU A 304 -2.92 6.08 19.97
C LEU A 304 -4.14 6.24 20.89
N GLY A 305 -4.85 5.16 21.19
CA GLY A 305 -6.00 5.13 22.09
C GLY A 305 -7.24 5.87 21.57
N PHE A 306 -7.33 6.12 20.26
CA PHE A 306 -8.43 6.88 19.67
C PHE A 306 -9.75 6.09 19.62
N ALA A 307 -9.71 4.78 19.47
CA ALA A 307 -10.92 3.96 19.43
C ALA A 307 -11.66 3.96 20.77
N LYS A 308 -10.94 4.02 21.88
CA LYS A 308 -11.55 4.14 23.22
C LYS A 308 -12.24 5.49 23.43
N ARG A 309 -11.63 6.59 22.97
CA ARG A 309 -12.19 7.94 23.13
C ARG A 309 -13.47 8.16 22.33
N GLN A 310 -13.58 7.56 21.14
CA GLN A 310 -14.82 7.63 20.36
C GLN A 310 -15.99 6.88 21.02
N LYS A 311 -15.73 5.72 21.64
CA LYS A 311 -16.77 4.99 22.38
C LYS A 311 -17.27 5.77 23.59
N THR A 312 -16.39 6.44 24.33
CA THR A 312 -16.76 7.27 25.49
C THR A 312 -17.58 8.49 25.04
N ALA A 313 -17.16 9.19 24.01
CA ALA A 313 -17.88 10.37 23.50
C ALA A 313 -19.26 10.05 22.87
N ASN A 314 -19.45 8.83 22.35
CA ASN A 314 -20.75 8.36 21.83
C ASN A 314 -21.66 7.81 22.92
N ALA A 315 -21.11 7.41 24.09
CA ALA A 315 -21.89 6.99 25.26
C ALA A 315 -22.39 8.18 26.12
N GLU A 316 -21.79 9.35 25.94
CA GLU A 316 -22.14 10.60 26.62
C GLU A 316 -23.10 11.50 25.79
N ARG A 317 -23.50 11.05 24.61
CA ARG A 317 -24.53 11.67 23.76
C ARG A 317 -25.81 10.84 23.71
#